data_d73071edc6458eb8d6e7d18f295ff775
#
_entry.id   d73071edc6458eb8d6e7d18f295ff775
#
_cell.length_a   1.000
_cell.length_b   1.000
_cell.length_c   1.000
_cell.angle_alpha   90.00
_cell.angle_beta   90.00
_cell.angle_gamma   90.00
#
_symmetry.space_group_name_H-M   'P 1'
#
loop_
_entity.id
_entity.type
_entity.pdbx_description
1 polymer ?
#
loop_
_entity_poly.entity_id
_entity_poly.type
_entity_poly.pdbx_seq_one_letter_code
_entity_poly.pdbx_strand_id
1 'polypeptide(L)'
;MSNFRNVSKSEPCPICGKPNWCSVQYVEGNTKLHYCRRVLSCSNITSSINGMSYVFIKQTKDGSCMYKEESAYMESKKEWEKAKGKSSRKNSRPPKPDRAPLQPSPTPQPAASVAPLDSKSLDAIYRAFLKKLHLQKNHVRYLKHERWPDQLILRSMMRSMPPGGNSYYYGAGRELITKELLREFGSLKGVSGFYEQSGGTWSFSGQSGLLIPLYDHNGNLYRLRLRLDHPAVDEAGKEKNKYHNFSSYYETSTDGVHFTNAFKNGCRSGSHAGLYTSLSRDDYTVCYITEGEKKSMYANYVLHAPVVSLPGVNSFGKVLEAMDDGRNVLNFLAAKGCTTVVIAYDSDKYVNEAVLMYEQKLIELLYGYHFRIALAYWNPGFGKGLDDILSINVRPNYELIRV
;
A
#
# COMPACT_ATOMS: atom_id res chain seq x y z
N MET A 1 24.81 -1.30 -7.97
CA MET A 1 24.37 -1.93 -6.68
C MET A 1 24.12 -0.80 -5.69
N SER A 2 22.94 -0.70 -5.10
CA SER A 2 22.65 0.36 -4.12
C SER A 2 23.40 0.06 -2.81
N ASN A 3 24.36 0.92 -2.45
CA ASN A 3 25.18 0.79 -1.25
C ASN A 3 24.38 1.23 0.00
N PHE A 4 23.27 0.56 0.30
CA PHE A 4 22.53 0.77 1.54
C PHE A 4 23.12 -0.08 2.67
N ARG A 5 23.37 0.57 3.82
CA ARG A 5 23.73 -0.11 5.07
C ARG A 5 22.78 0.30 6.19
N ASN A 6 22.43 -0.63 7.04
CA ASN A 6 21.72 -0.31 8.28
C ASN A 6 22.69 0.31 9.28
N VAL A 7 22.18 1.23 10.09
CA VAL A 7 22.93 1.76 11.26
C VAL A 7 23.18 0.64 12.26
N SER A 8 24.20 0.78 13.09
CA SER A 8 24.62 -0.22 14.07
C SER A 8 24.98 0.43 15.42
N LYS A 9 25.33 -0.38 16.41
CA LYS A 9 25.83 0.13 17.72
C LYS A 9 27.13 0.92 17.56
N SER A 10 27.99 0.55 16.62
CA SER A 10 29.25 1.24 16.32
C SER A 10 29.07 2.47 15.43
N GLU A 11 27.99 2.53 14.63
CA GLU A 11 27.65 3.65 13.76
C GLU A 11 26.14 3.94 13.89
N PRO A 12 25.71 4.62 14.98
CA PRO A 12 24.30 4.94 15.20
C PRO A 12 23.82 6.03 14.26
N CYS A 13 22.50 6.11 14.09
CA CYS A 13 21.89 7.14 13.24
C CYS A 13 22.21 8.55 13.80
N PRO A 14 22.89 9.42 13.02
CA PRO A 14 23.25 10.74 13.52
C PRO A 14 22.05 11.65 13.74
N ILE A 15 20.88 11.32 13.20
CA ILE A 15 19.66 12.12 13.29
C ILE A 15 18.92 11.83 14.61
N CYS A 16 18.74 10.55 14.99
CA CYS A 16 17.97 10.15 16.15
C CYS A 16 18.77 9.45 17.27
N GLY A 17 20.06 9.24 17.08
CA GLY A 17 20.92 8.61 18.07
C GLY A 17 20.79 7.11 18.26
N LYS A 18 19.91 6.45 17.53
CA LYS A 18 19.61 5.03 17.74
C LYS A 18 20.41 4.11 16.82
N PRO A 19 20.80 2.91 17.30
CA PRO A 19 21.66 1.98 16.55
C PRO A 19 20.90 1.05 15.60
N ASN A 20 19.63 1.26 15.43
CA ASN A 20 18.76 0.37 14.65
C ASN A 20 17.70 1.15 13.85
N TRP A 21 17.09 0.51 12.87
CA TRP A 21 15.99 0.98 12.01
C TRP A 21 16.31 2.01 10.95
N CYS A 22 17.26 2.88 11.19
CA CYS A 22 17.70 3.85 10.22
C CYS A 22 18.71 3.21 9.28
N SER A 23 18.89 3.80 8.12
CA SER A 23 19.87 3.33 7.14
C SER A 23 20.67 4.50 6.55
N VAL A 24 21.83 4.17 5.99
CA VAL A 24 22.67 5.11 5.28
C VAL A 24 22.92 4.56 3.88
N GLN A 25 22.83 5.42 2.89
CA GLN A 25 23.18 5.14 1.50
C GLN A 25 24.45 5.92 1.14
N TYR A 26 25.41 5.24 0.59
CA TYR A 26 26.59 5.85 0.04
C TYR A 26 26.35 6.13 -1.46
N VAL A 27 26.45 7.38 -1.84
CA VAL A 27 26.34 7.84 -3.23
C VAL A 27 27.68 8.29 -3.75
N GLU A 28 27.80 8.56 -5.04
CA GLU A 28 29.06 8.99 -5.68
C GLU A 28 29.74 10.13 -4.92
N GLY A 29 31.07 10.11 -4.84
CA GLY A 29 31.85 11.09 -4.08
C GLY A 29 31.87 10.88 -2.57
N ASN A 30 31.59 9.66 -2.08
CA ASN A 30 31.56 9.32 -0.65
C ASN A 30 30.50 10.07 0.18
N THR A 31 29.51 10.66 -0.49
CA THR A 31 28.40 11.37 0.16
C THR A 31 27.46 10.37 0.83
N LYS A 32 27.09 10.64 2.09
CA LYS A 32 26.16 9.83 2.86
C LYS A 32 24.76 10.45 2.84
N LEU A 33 23.76 9.66 2.48
CA LEU A 33 22.33 9.99 2.67
C LEU A 33 21.79 9.18 3.85
N HIS A 34 21.30 9.86 4.86
CA HIS A 34 20.77 9.23 6.09
C HIS A 34 19.26 9.15 6.03
N TYR A 35 18.71 7.96 6.22
CA TYR A 35 17.28 7.68 6.23
C TYR A 35 16.84 7.42 7.67
N CYS A 36 16.27 8.44 8.31
CA CYS A 36 15.80 8.34 9.69
C CYS A 36 14.30 8.02 9.71
N ARG A 37 13.94 6.96 10.40
CA ARG A 37 12.55 6.51 10.57
C ARG A 37 11.91 6.95 11.87
N ARG A 38 12.66 7.63 12.75
CA ARG A 38 12.22 7.99 14.10
C ARG A 38 11.92 9.47 14.26
N VAL A 39 12.46 10.33 13.43
CA VAL A 39 12.21 11.76 13.46
C VAL A 39 10.97 12.07 12.63
N LEU A 40 9.97 12.69 13.24
CA LEU A 40 8.68 13.01 12.62
C LEU A 40 8.66 14.42 12.02
N SER A 41 9.45 15.33 12.58
CA SER A 41 9.60 16.69 12.04
C SER A 41 10.57 16.66 10.86
N CYS A 42 10.05 16.72 9.64
CA CYS A 42 10.84 16.83 8.42
C CYS A 42 11.45 18.23 8.29
N SER A 43 12.38 18.55 9.18
CA SER A 43 13.10 19.84 9.24
C SER A 43 14.61 19.60 9.35
N ASN A 44 15.41 20.62 9.07
CA ASN A 44 16.86 20.55 9.31
C ASN A 44 17.13 20.32 10.80
N ILE A 45 18.16 19.53 11.09
CA ILE A 45 18.49 19.13 12.45
C ILE A 45 20.00 19.20 12.69
N THR A 46 20.38 19.62 13.90
CA THR A 46 21.75 19.48 14.39
C THR A 46 21.83 18.22 15.24
N SER A 47 22.72 17.33 14.89
CA SER A 47 22.91 16.04 15.57
C SER A 47 23.48 16.24 16.98
N SER A 48 22.82 15.70 17.98
CA SER A 48 23.34 15.66 19.36
C SER A 48 24.49 14.67 19.57
N ILE A 49 24.75 13.80 18.56
CA ILE A 49 25.79 12.75 18.65
C ILE A 49 27.15 13.26 18.17
N ASN A 50 27.15 13.96 17.05
CA ASN A 50 28.37 14.41 16.38
C ASN A 50 28.45 15.94 16.18
N GLY A 51 27.44 16.69 16.61
CA GLY A 51 27.38 18.14 16.49
C GLY A 51 27.23 18.68 15.06
N MET A 52 27.09 17.80 14.06
CA MET A 52 26.96 18.20 12.66
C MET A 52 25.52 18.58 12.32
N SER A 53 25.37 19.52 11.39
CA SER A 53 24.07 19.90 10.85
C SER A 53 23.70 19.05 9.64
N TYR A 54 22.42 18.65 9.59
CA TYR A 54 21.84 17.84 8.54
C TYR A 54 20.65 18.55 7.89
N VAL A 55 20.68 18.68 6.58
CA VAL A 55 19.60 19.28 5.79
C VAL A 55 18.58 18.18 5.45
N PHE A 56 17.32 18.46 5.75
CA PHE A 56 16.21 17.63 5.30
C PHE A 56 16.05 17.74 3.78
N ILE A 57 16.03 16.62 3.09
CA ILE A 57 15.92 16.57 1.63
C ILE A 57 14.49 16.25 1.20
N LYS A 58 13.92 15.16 1.73
CA LYS A 58 12.54 14.73 1.44
C LYS A 58 12.09 13.64 2.40
N GLN A 59 10.79 13.44 2.49
CA GLN A 59 10.21 12.24 3.07
C GLN A 59 10.11 11.16 1.99
N THR A 60 10.53 9.97 2.32
CA THR A 60 10.47 8.81 1.43
C THR A 60 9.11 8.12 1.51
N LYS A 61 8.79 7.26 0.56
CA LYS A 61 7.49 6.57 0.49
C LYS A 61 7.22 5.65 1.69
N ASP A 62 8.27 5.17 2.35
CA ASP A 62 8.20 4.36 3.58
C ASP A 62 8.10 5.21 4.86
N GLY A 63 7.92 6.53 4.72
CA GLY A 63 7.79 7.46 5.82
C GLY A 63 9.10 7.90 6.46
N SER A 64 10.26 7.42 5.98
CA SER A 64 11.57 7.87 6.47
C SER A 64 11.83 9.31 6.04
N CYS A 65 12.46 10.10 6.93
CA CYS A 65 13.01 11.40 6.54
C CYS A 65 14.45 11.22 6.05
N MET A 66 14.72 11.67 4.82
CA MET A 66 16.03 11.61 4.20
C MET A 66 16.81 12.88 4.47
N TYR A 67 18.04 12.73 4.95
CA TYR A 67 18.92 13.83 5.33
C TYR A 67 20.26 13.70 4.61
N LYS A 68 20.87 14.85 4.34
CA LYS A 68 22.26 14.99 3.89
C LYS A 68 23.00 15.92 4.82
N GLU A 69 24.26 15.65 5.11
CA GLU A 69 25.11 16.57 5.87
C GLU A 69 25.16 17.92 5.16
N GLU A 70 25.05 19.01 5.92
CA GLU A 70 24.92 20.36 5.37
C GLU A 70 26.12 20.76 4.51
N SER A 71 27.34 20.42 4.92
CA SER A 71 28.56 20.65 4.16
C SER A 71 28.50 20.00 2.76
N ALA A 72 28.15 18.72 2.71
CA ALA A 72 28.02 17.97 1.49
C ALA A 72 26.82 18.42 0.63
N TYR A 73 25.76 18.93 1.25
CA TYR A 73 24.62 19.51 0.55
C TYR A 73 25.03 20.82 -0.15
N MET A 74 25.74 21.71 0.57
CA MET A 74 26.21 22.99 0.03
C MET A 74 27.22 22.81 -1.11
N GLU A 75 28.09 21.82 -1.00
CA GLU A 75 29.07 21.48 -2.05
C GLU A 75 28.37 21.01 -3.33
N SER A 76 27.41 20.07 -3.21
CA SER A 76 26.60 19.62 -4.35
C SER A 76 25.79 20.74 -4.99
N LYS A 77 25.29 21.69 -4.20
CA LYS A 77 24.58 22.86 -4.70
C LYS A 77 25.51 23.78 -5.51
N LYS A 78 26.73 24.03 -5.02
CA LYS A 78 27.73 24.82 -5.73
C LYS A 78 28.16 24.17 -7.05
N GLU A 79 28.32 22.85 -7.07
CA GLU A 79 28.65 22.09 -8.30
C GLU A 79 27.52 22.17 -9.33
N TRP A 80 26.27 22.04 -8.89
CA TRP A 80 25.09 22.17 -9.77
C TRP A 80 24.95 23.60 -10.33
N GLU A 81 25.21 24.63 -9.53
CA GLU A 81 25.21 26.03 -9.98
C GLU A 81 26.36 26.30 -10.99
N LYS A 82 27.55 25.74 -10.76
CA LYS A 82 28.69 25.79 -11.71
C LYS A 82 28.38 25.05 -13.01
N ALA A 83 27.67 23.93 -12.95
CA ALA A 83 27.26 23.18 -14.14
C ALA A 83 26.22 23.94 -14.96
N LYS A 84 25.25 24.61 -14.32
CA LYS A 84 24.30 25.51 -14.98
C LYS A 84 24.97 26.70 -15.65
N GLY A 85 26.00 27.32 -15.02
CA GLY A 85 26.75 28.45 -15.58
C GLY A 85 27.59 28.09 -16.79
N LYS A 86 27.99 26.82 -16.96
CA LYS A 86 28.78 26.32 -18.09
C LYS A 86 27.94 25.90 -19.29
N SER A 87 26.63 25.74 -19.16
CA SER A 87 25.74 25.35 -20.24
C SER A 87 25.37 26.50 -21.19
N SER A 88 25.74 27.75 -20.87
CA SER A 88 25.42 28.93 -21.71
C SER A 88 26.54 29.40 -22.65
N ARG A 89 27.69 28.70 -22.75
CA ARG A 89 28.77 29.04 -23.68
C ARG A 89 29.38 27.79 -24.28
N LYS A 90 28.98 27.45 -25.48
CA LYS A 90 29.64 26.85 -26.64
C LYS A 90 28.73 25.91 -27.41
N ASN A 91 28.25 26.41 -28.53
CA ASN A 91 28.23 25.62 -29.77
C ASN A 91 28.00 26.54 -30.96
N SER A 92 29.09 27.16 -31.42
CA SER A 92 29.21 27.64 -32.79
C SER A 92 29.72 26.47 -33.66
N ARG A 93 28.80 25.80 -34.35
CA ARG A 93 29.07 24.93 -35.50
C ARG A 93 28.76 25.69 -36.78
N PRO A 94 29.58 25.55 -37.86
CA PRO A 94 29.34 26.22 -39.12
C PRO A 94 28.04 25.76 -39.78
N PRO A 95 27.36 26.61 -40.60
CA PRO A 95 26.06 26.35 -41.13
C PRO A 95 26.07 25.19 -42.13
N LYS A 96 25.22 24.22 -41.95
CA LYS A 96 24.81 23.26 -42.99
C LYS A 96 23.56 23.81 -43.70
N PRO A 97 23.39 23.52 -45.00
CA PRO A 97 22.36 24.10 -45.82
C PRO A 97 20.95 23.71 -45.36
N ASP A 98 20.03 24.63 -45.60
CA ASP A 98 18.62 24.61 -45.24
C ASP A 98 17.90 23.26 -45.48
N ARG A 99 17.61 22.59 -44.40
CA ARG A 99 16.45 21.70 -44.31
C ARG A 99 15.42 22.35 -43.41
N ALA A 100 14.19 22.45 -43.91
CA ALA A 100 13.06 22.93 -43.13
C ALA A 100 13.02 22.34 -41.72
N PRO A 101 12.70 23.14 -40.69
CA PRO A 101 12.66 22.65 -39.31
C PRO A 101 11.66 21.50 -39.19
N LEU A 102 12.16 20.31 -38.98
CA LEU A 102 11.33 19.23 -38.43
C LEU A 102 10.85 19.71 -37.07
N GLN A 103 9.57 19.96 -36.94
CA GLN A 103 8.96 20.21 -35.65
C GLN A 103 9.38 19.06 -34.71
N PRO A 104 9.84 19.35 -33.49
CA PRO A 104 10.13 18.29 -32.54
C PRO A 104 8.84 17.50 -32.32
N SER A 105 8.88 16.22 -32.63
CA SER A 105 7.78 15.31 -32.27
C SER A 105 7.51 15.53 -30.80
N PRO A 106 6.24 15.75 -30.41
CA PRO A 106 5.92 15.95 -29.01
C PRO A 106 6.43 14.75 -28.22
N THR A 107 7.31 15.00 -27.26
CA THR A 107 7.69 13.98 -26.28
C THR A 107 6.40 13.41 -25.71
N PRO A 108 6.16 12.09 -25.76
CA PRO A 108 4.93 11.57 -25.21
C PRO A 108 4.85 11.99 -23.75
N GLN A 109 3.90 12.85 -23.42
CA GLN A 109 3.59 13.14 -22.03
C GLN A 109 3.16 11.82 -21.39
N PRO A 110 3.64 11.50 -20.17
CA PRO A 110 3.20 10.32 -19.47
C PRO A 110 1.67 10.34 -19.44
N ALA A 111 1.02 9.28 -19.90
CA ALA A 111 -0.43 9.19 -19.89
C ALA A 111 -0.91 9.38 -18.45
N ALA A 112 -1.71 10.39 -18.19
CA ALA A 112 -2.25 10.63 -16.85
C ALA A 112 -3.15 9.46 -16.44
N SER A 113 -3.10 9.08 -15.17
CA SER A 113 -4.05 8.12 -14.61
C SER A 113 -5.47 8.64 -14.77
N VAL A 114 -6.37 7.80 -15.24
CA VAL A 114 -7.80 8.11 -15.23
C VAL A 114 -8.29 8.15 -13.79
N ALA A 115 -9.13 9.14 -13.44
CA ALA A 115 -9.76 9.20 -12.13
C ALA A 115 -10.63 7.95 -11.90
N PRO A 116 -10.62 7.37 -10.68
CA PRO A 116 -11.50 6.24 -10.36
C PRO A 116 -12.97 6.66 -10.41
N LEU A 117 -13.84 5.71 -10.74
CA LEU A 117 -15.28 5.85 -10.57
C LEU A 117 -15.64 5.92 -9.08
N ASP A 118 -16.85 6.38 -8.77
CA ASP A 118 -17.41 6.33 -7.42
C ASP A 118 -17.53 4.88 -6.91
N SER A 119 -17.56 4.72 -5.58
CA SER A 119 -17.55 3.42 -4.91
C SER A 119 -18.74 2.54 -5.29
N LYS A 120 -19.92 3.12 -5.52
CA LYS A 120 -21.12 2.38 -5.90
C LYS A 120 -21.02 1.82 -7.32
N SER A 121 -20.49 2.60 -8.25
CA SER A 121 -20.22 2.15 -9.63
C SER A 121 -19.14 1.06 -9.64
N LEU A 122 -18.08 1.24 -8.84
CA LEU A 122 -17.04 0.23 -8.66
C LEU A 122 -17.59 -1.07 -8.06
N ASP A 123 -18.48 -0.99 -7.06
CA ASP A 123 -19.12 -2.16 -6.44
C ASP A 123 -19.84 -3.01 -7.49
N ALA A 124 -20.69 -2.38 -8.32
CA ALA A 124 -21.43 -3.07 -9.36
C ALA A 124 -20.51 -3.81 -10.33
N ILE A 125 -19.47 -3.13 -10.82
CA ILE A 125 -18.53 -3.68 -11.80
C ILE A 125 -17.66 -4.78 -11.18
N TYR A 126 -17.10 -4.56 -10.00
CA TYR A 126 -16.24 -5.56 -9.36
C TYR A 126 -17.02 -6.80 -8.92
N ARG A 127 -18.25 -6.67 -8.45
CA ARG A 127 -19.11 -7.84 -8.15
C ARG A 127 -19.42 -8.63 -9.42
N ALA A 128 -19.77 -7.97 -10.53
CA ALA A 128 -19.97 -8.62 -11.82
C ALA A 128 -18.69 -9.32 -12.30
N PHE A 129 -17.53 -8.66 -12.17
CA PHE A 129 -16.23 -9.24 -12.49
C PHE A 129 -15.95 -10.50 -11.66
N LEU A 130 -16.06 -10.42 -10.34
CA LEU A 130 -15.78 -11.55 -9.46
C LEU A 130 -16.74 -12.73 -9.69
N LYS A 131 -18.00 -12.49 -10.09
CA LYS A 131 -18.95 -13.56 -10.47
C LYS A 131 -18.49 -14.34 -11.71
N LYS A 132 -17.72 -13.73 -12.60
CA LYS A 132 -17.16 -14.39 -13.80
C LYS A 132 -15.89 -15.19 -13.51
N LEU A 133 -15.33 -15.06 -12.31
CA LEU A 133 -14.14 -15.78 -11.86
C LEU A 133 -14.50 -16.93 -10.93
N HIS A 134 -13.66 -17.95 -10.93
CA HIS A 134 -13.77 -19.09 -10.02
C HIS A 134 -12.72 -19.03 -8.93
N LEU A 135 -13.01 -19.59 -7.77
CA LEU A 135 -11.99 -19.87 -6.76
C LEU A 135 -11.39 -21.25 -7.07
N GLN A 136 -10.13 -21.28 -7.49
CA GLN A 136 -9.43 -22.50 -7.87
C GLN A 136 -9.16 -23.41 -6.67
N LYS A 137 -9.02 -24.72 -6.93
CA LYS A 137 -8.84 -25.75 -5.87
C LYS A 137 -7.61 -25.51 -4.99
N ASN A 138 -6.50 -24.97 -5.55
CA ASN A 138 -5.32 -24.59 -4.76
C ASN A 138 -5.62 -23.50 -3.74
N HIS A 139 -6.37 -22.45 -4.12
CA HIS A 139 -6.77 -21.39 -3.20
C HIS A 139 -7.80 -21.86 -2.17
N VAL A 140 -8.73 -22.74 -2.54
CA VAL A 140 -9.63 -23.37 -1.57
C VAL A 140 -8.81 -24.17 -0.54
N ARG A 141 -7.85 -25.00 -1.00
CA ARG A 141 -6.96 -25.76 -0.08
C ARG A 141 -6.14 -24.81 0.81
N TYR A 142 -5.61 -23.73 0.25
CA TYR A 142 -4.88 -22.72 1.00
C TYR A 142 -5.74 -22.12 2.13
N LEU A 143 -6.96 -21.66 1.81
CA LEU A 143 -7.88 -21.10 2.81
C LEU A 143 -8.29 -22.15 3.87
N LYS A 144 -8.51 -23.41 3.46
CA LYS A 144 -8.79 -24.51 4.38
C LYS A 144 -7.60 -24.83 5.30
N HIS A 145 -6.38 -24.79 4.78
CA HIS A 145 -5.17 -24.94 5.58
C HIS A 145 -5.07 -23.82 6.63
N GLU A 146 -5.48 -22.62 6.31
CA GLU A 146 -5.62 -21.48 7.22
C GLU A 146 -6.92 -21.56 8.07
N ARG A 147 -7.58 -22.71 8.11
CA ARG A 147 -8.77 -23.02 8.91
C ARG A 147 -9.99 -22.15 8.61
N TRP A 148 -10.11 -21.65 7.37
CA TRP A 148 -11.28 -20.90 6.95
C TRP A 148 -12.51 -21.81 6.84
N PRO A 149 -13.64 -21.50 7.53
CA PRO A 149 -14.89 -22.22 7.36
C PRO A 149 -15.44 -22.08 5.95
N ASP A 150 -16.16 -23.10 5.46
CA ASP A 150 -16.76 -23.08 4.11
C ASP A 150 -17.69 -21.88 3.91
N GLN A 151 -18.48 -21.55 4.91
CA GLN A 151 -19.38 -20.40 4.85
C GLN A 151 -18.61 -19.08 4.69
N LEU A 152 -17.48 -18.91 5.36
CA LEU A 152 -16.66 -17.72 5.21
C LEU A 152 -16.01 -17.68 3.82
N ILE A 153 -15.48 -18.80 3.33
CA ILE A 153 -14.91 -18.90 1.98
C ILE A 153 -15.95 -18.47 0.94
N LEU A 154 -17.17 -18.96 1.03
CA LEU A 154 -18.26 -18.61 0.11
C LEU A 154 -18.63 -17.13 0.17
N ARG A 155 -18.75 -16.58 1.40
CA ARG A 155 -19.13 -15.17 1.63
C ARG A 155 -18.04 -14.17 1.33
N SER A 156 -16.77 -14.57 1.39
CA SER A 156 -15.61 -13.69 1.20
C SER A 156 -15.56 -13.02 -0.16
N MET A 157 -16.26 -13.59 -1.15
CA MET A 157 -16.16 -13.22 -2.57
C MET A 157 -14.73 -13.27 -3.14
N MET A 158 -13.78 -13.89 -2.44
CA MET A 158 -12.44 -14.10 -2.98
C MET A 158 -12.50 -14.97 -4.23
N ARG A 159 -11.67 -14.64 -5.22
CA ARG A 159 -11.58 -15.37 -6.48
C ARG A 159 -10.13 -15.53 -6.90
N SER A 160 -9.86 -16.54 -7.71
CA SER A 160 -8.55 -16.73 -8.30
C SER A 160 -8.41 -15.83 -9.52
N MET A 161 -7.32 -15.06 -9.56
CA MET A 161 -6.93 -14.35 -10.75
C MET A 161 -6.54 -15.37 -11.83
N PRO A 162 -7.12 -15.32 -13.02
CA PRO A 162 -6.69 -16.19 -14.11
C PRO A 162 -5.24 -15.88 -14.47
N PRO A 163 -4.41 -16.88 -14.79
CA PRO A 163 -3.03 -16.69 -15.19
C PRO A 163 -2.94 -15.63 -16.30
N GLY A 164 -1.98 -14.72 -16.14
CA GLY A 164 -1.63 -13.76 -17.17
C GLY A 164 -0.60 -14.35 -18.12
N GLY A 165 -0.54 -13.86 -19.34
CA GLY A 165 0.49 -14.22 -20.30
C GLY A 165 -0.04 -14.27 -21.73
N ASN A 166 0.90 -14.33 -22.68
CA ASN A 166 0.61 -14.44 -24.12
C ASN A 166 0.09 -15.84 -24.54
N SER A 167 -0.34 -16.68 -23.59
CA SER A 167 -0.98 -17.95 -23.92
C SER A 167 -2.33 -17.67 -24.54
N TYR A 168 -2.55 -18.17 -25.74
CA TYR A 168 -3.80 -18.10 -26.49
C TYR A 168 -5.04 -18.43 -25.62
N TYR A 169 -4.93 -19.38 -24.70
CA TYR A 169 -6.01 -19.77 -23.80
C TYR A 169 -6.31 -18.76 -22.68
N TYR A 170 -5.32 -18.02 -22.18
CA TYR A 170 -5.50 -17.14 -21.02
C TYR A 170 -5.76 -15.69 -21.43
N GLY A 171 -5.15 -15.22 -22.51
CA GLY A 171 -5.42 -13.89 -23.07
C GLY A 171 -6.85 -13.78 -23.57
N ALA A 172 -7.31 -14.77 -24.32
CA ALA A 172 -8.70 -14.84 -24.81
C ALA A 172 -9.73 -14.88 -23.66
N GLY A 173 -9.41 -15.55 -22.54
CA GLY A 173 -10.28 -15.57 -21.36
C GLY A 173 -10.47 -14.20 -20.71
N ARG A 174 -9.41 -13.40 -20.61
CA ARG A 174 -9.49 -12.03 -20.06
C ARG A 174 -10.27 -11.10 -20.98
N GLU A 175 -10.07 -11.18 -22.28
CA GLU A 175 -10.82 -10.40 -23.27
C GLU A 175 -12.32 -10.76 -23.28
N LEU A 176 -12.65 -12.05 -23.15
CA LEU A 176 -14.05 -12.47 -23.07
C LEU A 176 -14.74 -11.88 -21.85
N ILE A 177 -14.10 -11.95 -20.68
CA ILE A 177 -14.63 -11.38 -19.43
C ILE A 177 -14.85 -9.87 -19.58
N THR A 178 -13.86 -9.15 -20.12
CA THR A 178 -13.97 -7.70 -20.29
C THR A 178 -15.02 -7.34 -21.34
N LYS A 179 -15.17 -8.11 -22.39
CA LYS A 179 -16.21 -7.92 -23.42
C LYS A 179 -17.61 -8.07 -22.84
N GLU A 180 -17.81 -9.04 -21.94
CA GLU A 180 -19.08 -9.21 -21.25
C GLU A 180 -19.37 -8.04 -20.28
N LEU A 181 -18.35 -7.59 -19.52
CA LEU A 181 -18.49 -6.42 -18.64
C LEU A 181 -18.78 -5.14 -19.44
N LEU A 182 -18.16 -4.96 -20.62
CA LEU A 182 -18.46 -3.83 -21.48
C LEU A 182 -19.88 -3.85 -22.04
N ARG A 183 -20.44 -5.03 -22.31
CA ARG A 183 -21.85 -5.15 -22.71
C ARG A 183 -22.80 -4.76 -21.60
N GLU A 184 -22.44 -5.05 -20.34
CA GLU A 184 -23.27 -4.79 -19.17
C GLU A 184 -23.16 -3.33 -18.70
N PHE A 185 -21.94 -2.74 -18.70
CA PHE A 185 -21.67 -1.44 -18.10
C PHE A 185 -21.30 -0.33 -19.12
N GLY A 186 -21.13 -0.67 -20.39
CA GLY A 186 -20.74 0.27 -21.45
C GLY A 186 -19.29 0.69 -21.45
N SER A 187 -18.67 0.87 -20.28
CA SER A 187 -17.28 1.30 -20.14
C SER A 187 -16.61 0.72 -18.91
N LEU A 188 -15.30 0.49 -18.98
CA LEU A 188 -14.45 0.12 -17.84
C LEU A 188 -13.42 1.22 -17.50
N LYS A 189 -13.56 2.40 -18.14
CA LYS A 189 -12.71 3.56 -17.85
C LYS A 189 -12.93 4.02 -16.40
N GLY A 190 -11.82 4.23 -15.65
CA GLY A 190 -11.89 4.58 -14.24
C GLY A 190 -12.09 3.40 -13.28
N VAL A 191 -12.10 2.15 -13.79
CA VAL A 191 -12.09 0.95 -12.97
C VAL A 191 -10.66 0.47 -12.80
N SER A 192 -10.13 0.52 -11.58
CA SER A 192 -8.75 0.10 -11.31
C SER A 192 -8.54 -1.37 -11.71
N GLY A 193 -7.39 -1.65 -12.28
CA GLY A 193 -7.02 -2.98 -12.77
C GLY A 193 -7.39 -3.23 -14.23
N PHE A 194 -8.38 -2.52 -14.79
CA PHE A 194 -8.77 -2.65 -16.20
C PHE A 194 -8.09 -1.61 -17.07
N TYR A 195 -7.81 -1.96 -18.32
CA TYR A 195 -7.17 -1.09 -19.30
C TYR A 195 -7.52 -1.48 -20.73
N GLU A 196 -7.41 -0.50 -21.63
CA GLU A 196 -7.58 -0.68 -23.05
C GLU A 196 -6.26 -1.07 -23.72
N GLN A 197 -6.28 -2.13 -24.52
CA GLN A 197 -5.16 -2.60 -25.33
C GLN A 197 -5.09 -1.87 -26.68
N SER A 198 -3.93 -1.98 -27.36
CA SER A 198 -3.80 -1.58 -28.76
C SER A 198 -4.83 -2.33 -29.61
N GLY A 199 -5.69 -1.61 -30.34
CA GLY A 199 -6.79 -2.21 -31.11
C GLY A 199 -8.17 -2.08 -30.48
N GLY A 200 -8.28 -1.43 -29.30
CA GLY A 200 -9.57 -1.08 -28.69
C GLY A 200 -10.21 -2.21 -27.87
N THR A 201 -9.56 -3.36 -27.73
CA THR A 201 -10.00 -4.41 -26.81
C THR A 201 -9.60 -4.06 -25.37
N TRP A 202 -10.30 -4.64 -24.41
CA TRP A 202 -10.01 -4.42 -22.99
C TRP A 202 -9.43 -5.67 -22.33
N SER A 203 -8.58 -5.45 -21.35
CA SER A 203 -8.01 -6.50 -20.50
C SER A 203 -7.88 -5.99 -19.07
N PHE A 204 -7.36 -6.83 -18.19
CA PHE A 204 -7.06 -6.47 -16.82
C PHE A 204 -5.68 -6.94 -16.41
N SER A 205 -5.07 -6.18 -15.48
CA SER A 205 -3.72 -6.41 -14.98
C SER A 205 -3.68 -7.51 -13.92
N GLY A 206 -2.49 -7.92 -13.56
CA GLY A 206 -2.22 -8.80 -12.43
C GLY A 206 -1.66 -10.16 -12.84
N GLN A 207 -0.87 -10.71 -11.94
CA GLN A 207 -0.30 -12.06 -12.03
C GLN A 207 -1.27 -13.08 -11.42
N SER A 208 -0.92 -14.37 -11.49
CA SER A 208 -1.66 -15.43 -10.80
C SER A 208 -1.69 -15.20 -9.30
N GLY A 209 -2.84 -15.38 -8.70
CA GLY A 209 -3.02 -15.14 -7.27
C GLY A 209 -4.48 -15.12 -6.82
N LEU A 210 -4.65 -14.78 -5.55
CA LEU A 210 -5.94 -14.68 -4.89
C LEU A 210 -6.38 -13.22 -4.84
N LEU A 211 -7.49 -12.89 -5.52
CA LEU A 211 -8.16 -11.60 -5.42
C LEU A 211 -8.95 -11.50 -4.12
N ILE A 212 -8.71 -10.44 -3.38
CA ILE A 212 -9.30 -10.18 -2.07
C ILE A 212 -10.09 -8.88 -2.16
N PRO A 213 -11.41 -8.92 -1.91
CA PRO A 213 -12.28 -7.75 -1.90
C PRO A 213 -11.94 -6.80 -0.75
N LEU A 214 -12.01 -5.50 -1.02
CA LEU A 214 -11.89 -4.43 -0.04
C LEU A 214 -13.16 -3.57 -0.08
N TYR A 215 -13.82 -3.45 1.07
CA TYR A 215 -15.08 -2.74 1.20
C TYR A 215 -14.91 -1.38 1.87
N ASP A 216 -15.66 -0.38 1.40
CA ASP A 216 -15.81 0.88 2.10
C ASP A 216 -16.76 0.73 3.31
N HIS A 217 -16.96 1.82 4.05
CA HIS A 217 -17.83 1.79 5.23
C HIS A 217 -19.34 1.68 4.89
N ASN A 218 -19.72 1.89 3.64
CA ASN A 218 -21.08 1.68 3.14
C ASN A 218 -21.32 0.25 2.63
N GLY A 219 -20.27 -0.60 2.66
CA GLY A 219 -20.31 -1.98 2.19
C GLY A 219 -20.12 -2.12 0.67
N ASN A 220 -19.73 -1.07 -0.03
CA ASN A 220 -19.40 -1.14 -1.44
C ASN A 220 -18.02 -1.78 -1.63
N LEU A 221 -17.94 -2.73 -2.53
CA LEU A 221 -16.68 -3.31 -3.00
C LEU A 221 -15.98 -2.31 -3.92
N TYR A 222 -15.07 -1.51 -3.38
CA TYR A 222 -14.48 -0.39 -4.12
C TYR A 222 -13.03 -0.60 -4.55
N ARG A 223 -12.37 -1.65 -4.04
CA ARG A 223 -11.00 -2.04 -4.40
C ARG A 223 -10.83 -3.55 -4.36
N LEU A 224 -9.84 -4.02 -5.09
CA LEU A 224 -9.38 -5.40 -5.04
C LEU A 224 -7.89 -5.43 -4.73
N ARG A 225 -7.50 -6.37 -3.90
CA ARG A 225 -6.11 -6.67 -3.63
C ARG A 225 -5.76 -8.06 -4.15
N LEU A 226 -4.54 -8.25 -4.61
CA LEU A 226 -4.06 -9.50 -5.18
C LEU A 226 -2.94 -10.05 -4.30
N ARG A 227 -3.16 -11.21 -3.69
CA ARG A 227 -2.09 -12.00 -3.08
C ARG A 227 -1.50 -12.91 -4.14
N LEU A 228 -0.23 -12.72 -4.45
CA LEU A 228 0.47 -13.49 -5.47
C LEU A 228 0.63 -14.96 -5.06
N ASP A 229 0.53 -15.87 -6.03
CA ASP A 229 0.84 -17.29 -5.85
C ASP A 229 2.33 -17.53 -5.70
N HIS A 230 3.13 -16.75 -6.41
CA HIS A 230 4.58 -16.83 -6.45
C HIS A 230 5.19 -15.45 -6.19
N PRO A 231 5.17 -14.98 -4.94
CA PRO A 231 5.82 -13.73 -4.59
C PRO A 231 7.34 -13.87 -4.69
N ALA A 232 8.02 -12.75 -4.91
CA ALA A 232 9.48 -12.73 -4.81
C ALA A 232 9.92 -13.11 -3.39
N VAL A 233 11.05 -13.80 -3.30
CA VAL A 233 11.67 -14.17 -2.02
C VAL A 233 13.01 -13.45 -1.86
N ASP A 234 13.41 -13.16 -0.61
CA ASP A 234 14.73 -12.63 -0.31
C ASP A 234 15.77 -13.76 -0.16
N GLU A 235 17.01 -13.37 0.10
CA GLU A 235 18.13 -14.31 0.30
C GLU A 235 17.90 -15.28 1.47
N ALA A 236 17.03 -14.92 2.43
CA ALA A 236 16.64 -15.76 3.57
C ALA A 236 15.39 -16.62 3.26
N GLY A 237 14.88 -16.60 2.02
CA GLY A 237 13.67 -17.32 1.61
C GLY A 237 12.35 -16.70 2.09
N LYS A 238 12.37 -15.47 2.63
CA LYS A 238 11.16 -14.79 3.08
C LYS A 238 10.44 -14.12 1.92
N GLU A 239 9.12 -14.34 1.83
CA GLU A 239 8.25 -13.70 0.83
C GLU A 239 8.29 -12.17 0.94
N LYS A 240 8.52 -11.50 -0.20
CA LYS A 240 8.48 -10.04 -0.36
C LYS A 240 7.36 -9.63 -1.31
N ASN A 241 6.75 -8.48 -0.99
CA ASN A 241 5.73 -7.87 -1.86
C ASN A 241 4.64 -8.85 -2.32
N LYS A 242 4.21 -9.74 -1.41
CA LYS A 242 3.20 -10.77 -1.72
C LYS A 242 1.81 -10.21 -2.00
N TYR A 243 1.54 -8.99 -1.62
CA TYR A 243 0.28 -8.31 -1.86
C TYR A 243 0.46 -7.13 -2.79
N HIS A 244 -0.32 -7.11 -3.88
CA HIS A 244 -0.38 -6.03 -4.84
C HIS A 244 -1.78 -5.42 -4.89
N ASN A 245 -1.88 -4.14 -5.20
CA ASN A 245 -3.17 -3.55 -5.52
C ASN A 245 -3.57 -3.98 -6.94
N PHE A 246 -4.83 -4.28 -7.16
CA PHE A 246 -5.37 -4.51 -8.50
C PHE A 246 -5.46 -3.16 -9.22
N SER A 247 -4.43 -2.83 -9.98
CA SER A 247 -4.20 -1.52 -10.58
C SER A 247 -3.72 -1.66 -12.01
N SER A 248 -4.15 -0.77 -12.88
CA SER A 248 -3.69 -0.64 -14.27
C SER A 248 -2.88 0.62 -14.52
N TYR A 249 -2.42 1.25 -13.46
CA TYR A 249 -1.53 2.40 -13.48
C TYR A 249 -0.46 2.25 -12.41
N TYR A 250 0.80 2.32 -12.79
CA TYR A 250 1.95 2.19 -11.90
C TYR A 250 2.93 3.32 -12.14
N GLU A 251 3.41 3.91 -11.06
CA GLU A 251 4.58 4.78 -11.07
C GLU A 251 5.74 4.02 -10.44
N THR A 252 6.81 3.87 -11.18
CA THR A 252 8.07 3.32 -10.67
C THR A 252 9.15 4.38 -10.77
N SER A 253 9.99 4.48 -9.75
CA SER A 253 11.20 5.30 -9.77
C SER A 253 12.40 4.38 -9.68
N THR A 254 13.25 4.42 -10.69
CA THR A 254 14.54 3.74 -10.68
C THR A 254 15.60 4.82 -10.86
N ASP A 255 16.53 4.92 -9.92
CA ASP A 255 17.68 5.85 -9.97
C ASP A 255 17.33 7.33 -10.21
N GLY A 256 16.20 7.78 -9.62
CA GLY A 256 15.75 9.16 -9.74
C GLY A 256 15.00 9.48 -11.03
N VAL A 257 14.84 8.53 -11.93
CA VAL A 257 14.00 8.63 -13.12
C VAL A 257 12.64 8.03 -12.83
N HIS A 258 11.58 8.84 -12.97
CA HIS A 258 10.21 8.36 -12.82
C HIS A 258 9.74 7.71 -14.12
N PHE A 259 9.47 6.42 -14.06
CA PHE A 259 8.78 5.72 -15.13
C PHE A 259 7.31 5.59 -14.78
N THR A 260 6.46 6.08 -15.67
CA THR A 260 5.04 5.87 -15.58
C THR A 260 4.68 4.73 -16.52
N ASN A 261 4.31 3.59 -15.98
CA ASN A 261 3.75 2.49 -16.77
C ASN A 261 2.23 2.61 -16.73
N ALA A 262 1.70 3.47 -17.60
CA ALA A 262 0.27 3.69 -17.74
C ALA A 262 -0.24 2.89 -18.93
N PHE A 263 -1.10 1.91 -18.66
CA PHE A 263 -1.93 1.34 -19.70
C PHE A 263 -2.95 2.37 -20.18
N LYS A 264 -3.30 2.33 -21.48
CA LYS A 264 -4.32 3.22 -22.06
C LYS A 264 -5.63 3.12 -21.26
N ASN A 265 -6.18 4.26 -20.83
CA ASN A 265 -7.33 4.34 -19.94
C ASN A 265 -7.17 3.62 -18.60
N GLY A 266 -5.93 3.35 -18.18
CA GLY A 266 -5.63 2.74 -16.90
C GLY A 266 -5.95 3.65 -15.71
N CYS A 267 -6.41 3.03 -14.63
CA CYS A 267 -6.75 3.70 -13.38
C CYS A 267 -5.86 3.21 -12.25
N ARG A 268 -5.40 4.14 -11.41
CA ARG A 268 -4.60 3.84 -10.24
C ARG A 268 -5.47 3.29 -9.11
N SER A 269 -5.02 2.20 -8.49
CA SER A 269 -5.52 1.76 -7.18
C SER A 269 -4.44 2.00 -6.14
N GLY A 270 -4.75 2.80 -5.13
CA GLY A 270 -3.88 3.00 -3.97
C GLY A 270 -4.09 1.92 -2.90
N SER A 271 -3.27 1.99 -1.84
CA SER A 271 -3.52 1.24 -0.61
C SER A 271 -4.53 2.02 0.24
N HIS A 272 -5.59 1.37 0.70
CA HIS A 272 -6.68 1.98 1.46
C HIS A 272 -6.99 1.15 2.71
N ALA A 273 -7.61 1.77 3.72
CA ALA A 273 -8.24 1.04 4.80
C ALA A 273 -9.59 0.50 4.33
N GLY A 274 -9.92 -0.73 4.71
CA GLY A 274 -11.23 -1.33 4.43
C GLY A 274 -12.03 -1.54 5.70
N LEU A 275 -13.34 -1.68 5.58
CA LEU A 275 -14.21 -2.07 6.69
C LEU A 275 -14.93 -3.38 6.36
N TYR A 276 -14.77 -4.36 7.22
CA TYR A 276 -15.48 -5.64 7.13
C TYR A 276 -16.58 -5.71 8.18
N THR A 277 -17.79 -5.95 7.71
CA THR A 277 -19.00 -6.05 8.53
C THR A 277 -19.86 -7.21 8.08
N SER A 278 -20.62 -7.77 9.01
CA SER A 278 -21.65 -8.78 8.73
C SER A 278 -23.04 -8.16 8.54
N LEU A 279 -23.11 -6.85 8.39
CA LEU A 279 -24.29 -6.01 8.15
C LEU A 279 -25.38 -6.13 9.22
N SER A 280 -26.01 -7.28 9.37
CA SER A 280 -27.15 -7.50 10.28
C SER A 280 -26.81 -8.11 11.63
N ARG A 281 -25.54 -8.48 11.85
CA ARG A 281 -25.10 -9.25 13.03
C ARG A 281 -24.00 -8.58 13.83
N ASP A 282 -23.37 -7.52 13.31
CA ASP A 282 -22.28 -6.88 14.01
C ASP A 282 -22.79 -6.00 15.15
N ASP A 283 -22.16 -6.12 16.29
CA ASP A 283 -22.27 -5.16 17.37
C ASP A 283 -21.27 -4.03 17.12
N TYR A 284 -21.77 -2.86 16.77
CA TYR A 284 -20.94 -1.68 16.51
C TYR A 284 -20.40 -1.01 17.76
N THR A 285 -20.78 -1.43 18.95
CA THR A 285 -20.26 -0.88 20.21
C THR A 285 -18.72 -0.98 20.28
N VAL A 286 -18.17 -2.08 19.73
CA VAL A 286 -16.74 -2.34 19.68
C VAL A 286 -16.32 -2.55 18.24
N CYS A 287 -15.29 -1.84 17.78
CA CYS A 287 -14.65 -2.05 16.50
C CYS A 287 -13.19 -2.50 16.68
N TYR A 288 -12.73 -3.38 15.82
CA TYR A 288 -11.33 -3.81 15.78
C TYR A 288 -10.58 -3.13 14.63
N ILE A 289 -9.30 -2.83 14.84
CA ILE A 289 -8.37 -2.41 13.79
C ILE A 289 -7.22 -3.41 13.74
N THR A 290 -6.98 -4.02 12.59
CA THR A 290 -5.87 -4.98 12.40
C THR A 290 -5.22 -4.81 11.03
N GLU A 291 -4.08 -5.48 10.84
CA GLU A 291 -3.35 -5.50 9.58
C GLU A 291 -3.85 -6.61 8.66
N GLY A 292 -4.15 -6.28 7.41
CA GLY A 292 -4.46 -7.22 6.34
C GLY A 292 -5.93 -7.61 6.21
N GLU A 293 -6.38 -7.60 4.96
CA GLU A 293 -7.80 -7.76 4.58
C GLU A 293 -8.33 -9.16 4.94
N LYS A 294 -7.54 -10.20 4.65
CA LYS A 294 -7.92 -11.59 4.90
C LYS A 294 -8.13 -11.84 6.41
N LYS A 295 -7.21 -11.35 7.23
CA LYS A 295 -7.28 -11.40 8.69
C LYS A 295 -8.53 -10.68 9.22
N SER A 296 -8.82 -9.50 8.67
CA SER A 296 -9.98 -8.70 9.05
C SER A 296 -11.30 -9.38 8.71
N MET A 297 -11.41 -10.04 7.55
CA MET A 297 -12.59 -10.84 7.21
C MET A 297 -12.79 -11.99 8.19
N TYR A 298 -11.72 -12.71 8.56
CA TYR A 298 -11.79 -13.81 9.49
C TYR A 298 -12.21 -13.31 10.88
N ALA A 299 -11.59 -12.26 11.36
CA ALA A 299 -11.91 -11.66 12.65
C ALA A 299 -13.37 -11.17 12.71
N ASN A 300 -13.87 -10.47 11.69
CA ASN A 300 -15.26 -10.05 11.61
C ASN A 300 -16.22 -11.27 11.70
N TYR A 301 -15.90 -12.34 10.95
CA TYR A 301 -16.73 -13.56 10.96
C TYR A 301 -16.83 -14.20 12.34
N VAL A 302 -15.74 -14.25 13.11
CA VAL A 302 -15.67 -14.93 14.41
C VAL A 302 -16.12 -14.02 15.56
N LEU A 303 -15.80 -12.73 15.49
CA LEU A 303 -16.06 -11.77 16.57
C LEU A 303 -17.45 -11.14 16.48
N HIS A 304 -18.10 -11.18 15.31
CA HIS A 304 -19.36 -10.49 15.03
C HIS A 304 -19.30 -9.00 15.34
N ALA A 305 -18.17 -8.38 15.08
CA ALA A 305 -17.89 -6.96 15.27
C ALA A 305 -17.28 -6.38 14.01
N PRO A 306 -17.47 -5.07 13.73
CA PRO A 306 -16.80 -4.42 12.61
C PRO A 306 -15.28 -4.50 12.76
N VAL A 307 -14.58 -4.74 11.65
CA VAL A 307 -13.12 -4.80 11.64
C VAL A 307 -12.56 -3.92 10.54
N VAL A 308 -11.79 -2.91 10.93
CA VAL A 308 -11.03 -2.07 10.01
C VAL A 308 -9.75 -2.81 9.63
N SER A 309 -9.54 -2.96 8.33
CA SER A 309 -8.33 -3.53 7.74
C SER A 309 -7.37 -2.44 7.34
N LEU A 310 -6.13 -2.52 7.80
CA LEU A 310 -5.03 -1.69 7.30
C LEU A 310 -4.18 -2.48 6.31
N PRO A 311 -3.72 -1.88 5.21
CA PRO A 311 -2.81 -2.55 4.26
C PRO A 311 -1.48 -2.97 4.89
N GLY A 312 -1.10 -2.34 5.97
CA GLY A 312 0.07 -2.55 6.79
C GLY A 312 0.06 -1.57 7.96
N VAL A 313 0.75 -1.87 9.05
CA VAL A 313 0.75 -1.04 10.27
C VAL A 313 1.20 0.41 10.01
N ASN A 314 2.11 0.62 9.06
CA ASN A 314 2.57 1.94 8.62
C ASN A 314 1.50 2.76 7.87
N SER A 315 0.41 2.14 7.51
CA SER A 315 -0.71 2.75 6.78
C SER A 315 -1.85 3.18 7.70
N PHE A 316 -1.60 3.31 9.01
CA PHE A 316 -2.62 3.66 10.02
C PHE A 316 -3.38 4.95 9.68
N GLY A 317 -2.73 5.95 9.09
CA GLY A 317 -3.38 7.20 8.66
C GLY A 317 -4.46 7.02 7.56
N LYS A 318 -4.54 5.84 6.93
CA LYS A 318 -5.57 5.53 5.93
C LYS A 318 -6.99 5.50 6.50
N VAL A 319 -7.14 5.37 7.81
CA VAL A 319 -8.44 5.48 8.48
C VAL A 319 -9.06 6.88 8.39
N LEU A 320 -8.26 7.90 8.04
CA LEU A 320 -8.70 9.28 7.85
C LEU A 320 -9.11 9.60 6.41
N GLU A 321 -8.89 8.70 5.46
CA GLU A 321 -9.29 8.92 4.07
C GLU A 321 -10.81 9.00 3.96
N ALA A 322 -11.28 10.13 3.40
CA ALA A 322 -12.71 10.30 3.12
C ALA A 322 -13.12 9.42 1.94
N MET A 323 -14.31 8.83 2.04
CA MET A 323 -14.99 8.14 0.96
C MET A 323 -15.90 9.12 0.18
N ASP A 324 -16.64 8.62 -0.79
CA ASP A 324 -17.49 9.43 -1.67
C ASP A 324 -18.55 10.24 -0.93
N ASP A 325 -18.96 9.80 0.25
CA ASP A 325 -19.91 10.50 1.13
C ASP A 325 -19.24 11.56 2.03
N GLY A 326 -17.95 11.82 1.84
CA GLY A 326 -17.16 12.79 2.58
C GLY A 326 -16.76 12.34 3.99
N ARG A 327 -17.20 11.18 4.45
CA ARG A 327 -16.83 10.63 5.77
C ARG A 327 -15.64 9.67 5.66
N ASN A 328 -14.82 9.65 6.69
CA ASN A 328 -13.85 8.59 6.89
C ASN A 328 -14.47 7.45 7.72
N VAL A 329 -13.75 6.33 7.81
CA VAL A 329 -14.25 5.13 8.51
C VAL A 329 -14.47 5.37 10.01
N LEU A 330 -13.68 6.22 10.66
CA LEU A 330 -13.82 6.51 12.10
C LEU A 330 -15.09 7.33 12.37
N ASN A 331 -15.37 8.35 11.54
CA ASN A 331 -16.61 9.12 11.62
C ASN A 331 -17.86 8.24 11.39
N PHE A 332 -17.75 7.29 10.44
CA PHE A 332 -18.83 6.33 10.23
C PHE A 332 -19.05 5.45 11.47
N LEU A 333 -18.01 4.90 12.05
CA LEU A 333 -18.09 4.04 13.25
C LEU A 333 -18.67 4.80 14.43
N ALA A 334 -18.23 6.04 14.68
CA ALA A 334 -18.79 6.90 15.72
C ALA A 334 -20.30 7.13 15.51
N ALA A 335 -20.71 7.44 14.27
CA ALA A 335 -22.13 7.60 13.93
C ALA A 335 -22.97 6.31 14.08
N LYS A 336 -22.33 5.13 14.02
CA LYS A 336 -22.95 3.83 14.27
C LYS A 336 -22.99 3.45 15.76
N GLY A 337 -22.51 4.32 16.65
CA GLY A 337 -22.49 4.08 18.09
C GLY A 337 -21.25 3.35 18.60
N CYS A 338 -20.18 3.29 17.83
CA CYS A 338 -18.92 2.73 18.30
C CYS A 338 -18.39 3.58 19.47
N THR A 339 -18.15 2.94 20.60
CA THR A 339 -17.57 3.59 21.79
C THR A 339 -16.15 3.13 22.07
N THR A 340 -15.78 1.95 21.57
CA THR A 340 -14.47 1.34 21.86
C THR A 340 -13.81 0.85 20.59
N VAL A 341 -12.55 1.26 20.39
CA VAL A 341 -11.71 0.74 19.31
C VAL A 341 -10.64 -0.14 19.91
N VAL A 342 -10.55 -1.36 19.43
CA VAL A 342 -9.54 -2.36 19.82
C VAL A 342 -8.47 -2.44 18.75
N ILE A 343 -7.24 -2.07 19.07
CA ILE A 343 -6.08 -2.26 18.19
C ILE A 343 -5.57 -3.69 18.38
N ALA A 344 -5.63 -4.49 17.32
CA ALA A 344 -5.25 -5.90 17.32
C ALA A 344 -4.14 -6.17 16.28
N TYR A 345 -2.98 -5.57 16.51
CA TYR A 345 -1.79 -5.80 15.69
C TYR A 345 -1.15 -7.14 16.02
N ASP A 346 -0.33 -7.64 15.10
CA ASP A 346 0.34 -8.93 15.24
C ASP A 346 1.22 -8.99 16.50
N SER A 347 1.31 -10.18 17.10
CA SER A 347 2.09 -10.41 18.33
C SER A 347 3.60 -10.20 18.17
N ASP A 348 4.12 -10.05 16.95
CA ASP A 348 5.51 -9.68 16.71
C ASP A 348 5.84 -8.23 17.13
N LYS A 349 4.85 -7.43 17.51
CA LYS A 349 5.05 -6.11 18.13
C LYS A 349 5.97 -6.15 19.35
N TYR A 350 6.02 -7.26 20.06
CA TYR A 350 6.91 -7.42 21.23
C TYR A 350 8.40 -7.49 20.88
N VAL A 351 8.72 -7.79 19.61
CA VAL A 351 10.11 -7.89 19.12
C VAL A 351 10.37 -6.95 17.92
N ASN A 352 9.32 -6.34 17.37
CA ASN A 352 9.37 -5.45 16.24
C ASN A 352 8.97 -4.03 16.64
N GLU A 353 9.97 -3.23 17.00
CA GLU A 353 9.76 -1.84 17.43
C GLU A 353 8.99 -0.98 16.38
N ALA A 354 8.99 -1.37 15.07
CA ALA A 354 8.22 -0.67 14.06
C ALA A 354 6.72 -0.82 14.28
N VAL A 355 6.30 -2.03 14.59
CA VAL A 355 4.88 -2.30 14.86
C VAL A 355 4.44 -1.52 16.10
N LEU A 356 5.26 -1.56 17.16
CA LEU A 356 4.98 -0.83 18.40
C LEU A 356 4.89 0.69 18.16
N MET A 357 5.81 1.26 17.38
CA MET A 357 5.76 2.69 17.04
C MET A 357 4.49 3.06 16.27
N TYR A 358 4.07 2.25 15.31
CA TYR A 358 2.86 2.53 14.54
C TYR A 358 1.58 2.26 15.35
N GLU A 359 1.62 1.34 16.32
CA GLU A 359 0.55 1.17 17.31
C GLU A 359 0.38 2.44 18.15
N GLN A 360 1.47 3.01 18.64
CA GLN A 360 1.45 4.27 19.40
C GLN A 360 0.87 5.43 18.57
N LYS A 361 1.28 5.57 17.31
CA LYS A 361 0.75 6.61 16.42
C LYS A 361 -0.74 6.44 16.14
N LEU A 362 -1.21 5.20 16.02
CA LEU A 362 -2.64 4.95 15.86
C LEU A 362 -3.41 5.30 17.13
N ILE A 363 -2.86 5.01 18.31
CA ILE A 363 -3.43 5.42 19.59
C ILE A 363 -3.59 6.94 19.64
N GLU A 364 -2.52 7.69 19.35
CA GLU A 364 -2.52 9.16 19.33
C GLU A 364 -3.58 9.72 18.36
N LEU A 365 -3.72 9.10 17.17
CA LEU A 365 -4.73 9.49 16.20
C LEU A 365 -6.15 9.25 16.73
N LEU A 366 -6.41 8.10 17.34
CA LEU A 366 -7.73 7.71 17.83
C LEU A 366 -8.20 8.55 19.02
N TYR A 367 -7.31 9.13 19.81
CA TYR A 367 -7.67 10.05 20.88
C TYR A 367 -8.48 11.25 20.38
N GLY A 368 -8.16 11.77 19.20
CA GLY A 368 -8.90 12.86 18.57
C GLY A 368 -10.37 12.53 18.23
N TYR A 369 -10.74 11.24 18.26
CA TYR A 369 -12.10 10.76 17.96
C TYR A 369 -12.92 10.37 19.20
N HIS A 370 -12.37 10.57 20.39
CA HIS A 370 -13.03 10.27 21.68
C HIS A 370 -13.48 8.81 21.89
N PHE A 371 -12.84 7.86 21.19
CA PHE A 371 -13.04 6.45 21.46
C PHE A 371 -12.30 6.03 22.73
N ARG A 372 -12.89 5.09 23.48
CA ARG A 372 -12.10 4.28 24.41
C ARG A 372 -11.20 3.38 23.59
N ILE A 373 -9.91 3.32 23.91
CA ILE A 373 -8.91 2.57 23.17
C ILE A 373 -8.50 1.37 24.00
N ALA A 374 -8.55 0.19 23.41
CA ALA A 374 -8.03 -1.04 24.00
C ALA A 374 -6.97 -1.65 23.09
N LEU A 375 -5.96 -2.26 23.69
CA LEU A 375 -4.97 -3.08 23.00
C LEU A 375 -5.33 -4.56 23.15
N ALA A 376 -5.43 -5.26 22.04
CA ALA A 376 -5.52 -6.71 22.06
C ALA A 376 -4.12 -7.32 22.21
N TYR A 377 -4.02 -8.36 23.05
CA TYR A 377 -2.79 -9.09 23.23
C TYR A 377 -3.06 -10.58 23.50
N TRP A 378 -2.10 -11.42 23.16
CA TRP A 378 -2.14 -12.86 23.36
C TRP A 378 -0.74 -13.45 23.42
N ASN A 379 -0.64 -14.69 23.92
CA ASN A 379 0.62 -15.42 23.90
C ASN A 379 1.04 -15.71 22.45
N PRO A 380 2.22 -15.25 21.99
CA PRO A 380 2.72 -15.52 20.63
C PRO A 380 2.79 -17.00 20.25
N GLY A 381 2.88 -17.89 21.23
CA GLY A 381 2.84 -19.33 21.02
C GLY A 381 1.53 -19.87 20.44
N PHE A 382 0.44 -19.12 20.52
CA PHE A 382 -0.85 -19.49 19.92
C PHE A 382 -0.97 -19.06 18.45
N GLY A 383 -0.15 -18.12 18.00
CA GLY A 383 -0.13 -17.62 16.64
C GLY A 383 0.34 -16.17 16.58
N LYS A 384 0.73 -15.75 15.38
CA LYS A 384 1.22 -14.40 15.13
C LYS A 384 0.06 -13.40 15.02
N GLY A 385 -0.93 -13.71 14.19
CA GLY A 385 -2.04 -12.83 13.83
C GLY A 385 -3.30 -13.09 14.67
N LEU A 386 -4.20 -12.12 14.64
CA LEU A 386 -5.52 -12.25 15.27
C LEU A 386 -6.30 -13.44 14.69
N ASP A 387 -6.21 -13.67 13.38
CA ASP A 387 -6.85 -14.79 12.69
C ASP A 387 -6.28 -16.15 13.16
N ASP A 388 -4.97 -16.24 13.43
CA ASP A 388 -4.36 -17.46 13.90
C ASP A 388 -4.99 -17.93 15.22
N ILE A 389 -5.06 -17.04 16.22
CA ILE A 389 -5.61 -17.39 17.54
C ILE A 389 -7.10 -17.66 17.48
N LEU A 390 -7.86 -16.87 16.71
CA LEU A 390 -9.30 -17.07 16.53
C LEU A 390 -9.59 -18.41 15.83
N SER A 391 -8.70 -18.87 14.94
CA SER A 391 -8.86 -20.15 14.23
C SER A 391 -8.73 -21.36 15.14
N ILE A 392 -8.15 -21.22 16.33
CA ILE A 392 -8.03 -22.25 17.38
C ILE A 392 -8.95 -21.96 18.57
N ASN A 393 -9.96 -21.10 18.38
CA ASN A 393 -10.92 -20.69 19.41
C ASN A 393 -10.30 -19.99 20.64
N VAL A 394 -9.13 -19.38 20.47
CA VAL A 394 -8.51 -18.53 21.50
C VAL A 394 -8.97 -17.11 21.28
N ARG A 395 -9.41 -16.44 22.34
CA ARG A 395 -9.78 -15.02 22.32
C ARG A 395 -8.61 -14.19 22.80
N PRO A 396 -8.39 -12.97 22.22
CA PRO A 396 -7.38 -12.06 22.75
C PRO A 396 -7.80 -11.54 24.14
N ASN A 397 -6.80 -11.22 24.96
CA ASN A 397 -6.99 -10.38 26.14
C ASN A 397 -6.98 -8.91 25.71
N TYR A 398 -7.49 -8.03 26.58
CA TYR A 398 -7.63 -6.62 26.30
C TYR A 398 -7.05 -5.78 27.44
N GLU A 399 -6.28 -4.78 27.08
CA GLU A 399 -5.81 -3.75 28.00
C GLU A 399 -6.39 -2.40 27.58
N LEU A 400 -7.13 -1.76 28.47
CA LEU A 400 -7.66 -0.41 28.25
C LEU A 400 -6.55 0.61 28.44
N ILE A 401 -6.34 1.44 27.43
CA ILE A 401 -5.44 2.57 27.52
C ILE A 401 -6.16 3.66 28.30
N ARG A 402 -5.64 3.97 29.50
CA ARG A 402 -6.11 5.09 30.30
C ARG A 402 -5.49 6.37 29.75
N VAL A 403 -6.31 7.36 29.49
CA VAL A 403 -5.91 8.72 29.09
C VAL A 403 -5.69 9.56 30.35
#